data_d2b43ac6aeaeb9fa50aa767a2b6d428b
#
_entry.id   d2b43ac6aeaeb9fa50aa767a2b6d428b
#
_cell.length_a   1.000
_cell.length_b   1.000
_cell.length_c   1.000
_cell.angle_alpha   90.00
_cell.angle_beta   90.00
_cell.angle_gamma   90.00
#
_symmetry.space_group_name_H-M   'P 1'
#
loop_
_entity.id
_entity.type
_entity.pdbx_description
1 polymer ?
#
loop_
_entity_poly.entity_id
_entity_poly.type
_entity_poly.pdbx_seq_one_letter_code
_entity_poly.pdbx_strand_id
1 'polypeptide(L)'
;MIDNQLLEKLAVYYLEHLEDMVQENITVCEVAAPPFQEHARANYVAKRWRELGLTDAFVDETPNVYADIRGQGDGPTILVAAHLDTVFPAETDVRVRREGHELHAPGVRDNSTAVAALIQLVAGLRALGLTFKGRLILVGTAGEEGLGDLRGMKAAMARFGQEVDMVVAVDGNLGSVIHEGIASRRLQVSVTTGGGHSWGDFGVASAIHALGRMIADISHLEVPKQPRTTYNVGVISGGTSINTIAQQAEMFIDMRSTCSESLAHLEQQVRSILELHAKGLNLQIEVVGDRPGGALPSDHELVQQANEILTALGISPSSAPSSTDANVPLSQGVPAICIGITNGRGAHRLDESLDIRPIPKGMAQLAGLLLTLLS
;
A
#
# COMPACT_ATOMS: atom_id res chain seq x y z
N MET A 1 -21.41 11.02 -17.74
CA MET A 1 -22.23 11.71 -16.69
C MET A 1 -22.57 10.72 -15.59
N ILE A 2 -22.38 11.13 -14.35
CA ILE A 2 -22.66 10.28 -13.21
C ILE A 2 -24.17 10.03 -13.08
N ASP A 3 -24.55 8.77 -12.94
CA ASP A 3 -25.95 8.39 -12.70
C ASP A 3 -26.25 8.47 -11.19
N ASN A 4 -26.81 9.60 -10.74
CA ASN A 4 -27.18 9.82 -9.35
C ASN A 4 -28.22 8.80 -8.84
N GLN A 5 -29.11 8.29 -9.70
CA GLN A 5 -30.09 7.28 -9.30
C GLN A 5 -29.41 5.94 -9.03
N LEU A 6 -28.40 5.60 -9.83
CA LEU A 6 -27.58 4.42 -9.59
C LEU A 6 -26.79 4.54 -8.28
N LEU A 7 -26.18 5.70 -8.01
CA LEU A 7 -25.44 5.92 -6.75
C LEU A 7 -26.35 5.80 -5.53
N GLU A 8 -27.55 6.37 -5.59
CA GLU A 8 -28.53 6.24 -4.51
C GLU A 8 -28.96 4.78 -4.31
N LYS A 9 -29.27 4.07 -5.40
CA LYS A 9 -29.61 2.64 -5.36
C LYS A 9 -28.49 1.80 -4.74
N LEU A 10 -27.23 2.07 -5.09
CA LEU A 10 -26.06 1.40 -4.51
C LEU A 10 -25.92 1.72 -3.02
N ALA A 11 -26.04 2.99 -2.63
CA ALA A 11 -25.92 3.39 -1.22
C ALA A 11 -27.02 2.74 -0.35
N VAL A 12 -28.25 2.66 -0.85
CA VAL A 12 -29.36 1.99 -0.15
C VAL A 12 -29.08 0.50 -0.03
N TYR A 13 -28.69 -0.17 -1.11
CA TYR A 13 -28.33 -1.60 -1.09
C TYR A 13 -27.26 -1.91 -0.04
N TYR A 14 -26.14 -1.17 -0.05
CA TYR A 14 -25.06 -1.41 0.91
C TYR A 14 -25.40 -0.98 2.35
N LEU A 15 -26.37 -0.09 2.53
CA LEU A 15 -26.91 0.22 3.86
C LEU A 15 -27.74 -0.94 4.40
N GLU A 16 -28.58 -1.55 3.57
CA GLU A 16 -29.38 -2.72 3.93
C GLU A 16 -28.51 -3.96 4.21
N HIS A 17 -27.32 -4.06 3.58
CA HIS A 17 -26.35 -5.15 3.73
C HIS A 17 -25.09 -4.75 4.53
N LEU A 18 -25.20 -3.71 5.37
CA LEU A 18 -24.06 -3.22 6.15
C LEU A 18 -23.49 -4.30 7.10
N GLU A 19 -24.34 -5.09 7.72
CA GLU A 19 -23.89 -6.15 8.64
C GLU A 19 -23.16 -7.27 7.91
N ASP A 20 -23.51 -7.58 6.66
CA ASP A 20 -22.78 -8.54 5.83
C ASP A 20 -21.37 -8.03 5.55
N MET A 21 -21.23 -6.73 5.22
CA MET A 21 -19.94 -6.07 5.02
C MET A 21 -19.11 -6.05 6.31
N VAL A 22 -19.72 -5.74 7.45
CA VAL A 22 -19.05 -5.73 8.76
C VAL A 22 -18.55 -7.13 9.12
N GLN A 23 -19.37 -8.16 8.93
CA GLN A 23 -18.98 -9.54 9.21
C GLN A 23 -17.86 -10.02 8.28
N GLU A 24 -17.90 -9.65 7.00
CA GLU A 24 -16.81 -9.95 6.05
C GLU A 24 -15.50 -9.28 6.49
N ASN A 25 -15.55 -8.00 6.88
CA ASN A 25 -14.38 -7.27 7.39
C ASN A 25 -13.80 -7.95 8.64
N ILE A 26 -14.64 -8.32 9.62
CA ILE A 26 -14.21 -9.03 10.82
C ILE A 26 -13.48 -10.32 10.42
N THR A 27 -14.08 -11.13 9.55
CA THR A 27 -13.50 -12.40 9.14
C THR A 27 -12.17 -12.23 8.41
N VAL A 28 -12.06 -11.24 7.52
CA VAL A 28 -10.80 -10.91 6.84
C VAL A 28 -9.74 -10.46 7.83
N CYS A 29 -10.09 -9.56 8.76
CA CYS A 29 -9.16 -9.02 9.76
C CYS A 29 -8.58 -10.12 10.66
N GLU A 30 -9.41 -11.06 11.10
CA GLU A 30 -9.02 -12.14 12.01
C GLU A 30 -8.14 -13.22 11.35
N VAL A 31 -7.93 -13.16 10.02
CA VAL A 31 -6.90 -13.95 9.34
C VAL A 31 -5.61 -13.15 9.30
N ALA A 32 -4.69 -13.39 10.23
CA ALA A 32 -3.40 -12.71 10.28
C ALA A 32 -2.64 -12.85 8.93
N ALA A 33 -2.09 -11.74 8.44
CA ALA A 33 -1.39 -11.71 7.15
C ALA A 33 -0.23 -10.69 7.18
N PRO A 34 0.87 -10.94 7.93
CA PRO A 34 2.06 -10.10 7.82
C PRO A 34 2.68 -10.24 6.42
N PRO A 35 3.51 -9.28 5.97
CA PRO A 35 4.22 -9.39 4.70
C PRO A 35 4.97 -10.74 4.59
N PHE A 36 4.89 -11.39 3.42
CA PHE A 36 5.40 -12.73 3.11
C PHE A 36 4.62 -13.91 3.73
N GLN A 37 3.50 -13.69 4.43
CA GLN A 37 2.66 -14.73 5.02
C GLN A 37 1.16 -14.55 4.68
N GLU A 38 0.85 -13.99 3.51
CA GLU A 38 -0.51 -13.62 3.09
C GLU A 38 -1.34 -14.81 2.58
N HIS A 39 -0.76 -15.98 2.40
CA HIS A 39 -1.41 -17.13 1.77
C HIS A 39 -2.76 -17.51 2.41
N ALA A 40 -2.87 -17.44 3.73
CA ALA A 40 -4.11 -17.80 4.42
C ALA A 40 -5.24 -16.84 4.04
N ARG A 41 -4.97 -15.54 4.04
CA ARG A 41 -5.93 -14.50 3.68
C ARG A 41 -6.26 -14.54 2.18
N ALA A 42 -5.26 -14.74 1.30
CA ALA A 42 -5.45 -14.92 -0.13
C ALA A 42 -6.37 -16.12 -0.45
N ASN A 43 -6.15 -17.26 0.21
CA ASN A 43 -7.00 -18.44 0.04
C ASN A 43 -8.42 -18.22 0.55
N TYR A 44 -8.60 -17.48 1.64
CA TYR A 44 -9.91 -17.07 2.12
C TYR A 44 -10.66 -16.23 1.06
N VAL A 45 -10.03 -15.21 0.52
CA VAL A 45 -10.61 -14.36 -0.52
C VAL A 45 -10.96 -15.16 -1.77
N ALA A 46 -10.04 -16.04 -2.25
CA ALA A 46 -10.30 -16.91 -3.38
C ALA A 46 -11.53 -17.80 -3.16
N LYS A 47 -11.67 -18.38 -1.95
CA LYS A 47 -12.84 -19.17 -1.57
C LYS A 47 -14.11 -18.34 -1.65
N ARG A 48 -14.11 -17.12 -1.05
CA ARG A 48 -15.28 -16.22 -1.06
C ARG A 48 -15.69 -15.83 -2.49
N TRP A 49 -14.74 -15.50 -3.35
CA TRP A 49 -15.06 -15.18 -4.75
C TRP A 49 -15.63 -16.38 -5.51
N ARG A 50 -15.12 -17.60 -5.26
CA ARG A 50 -15.71 -18.83 -5.87
C ARG A 50 -17.14 -19.10 -5.36
N GLU A 51 -17.41 -18.89 -4.07
CA GLU A 51 -18.76 -19.00 -3.49
C GLU A 51 -19.72 -17.96 -4.11
N LEU A 52 -19.21 -16.77 -4.44
CA LEU A 52 -19.92 -15.75 -5.20
C LEU A 52 -19.96 -16.04 -6.70
N GLY A 53 -19.47 -17.19 -7.16
CA GLY A 53 -19.56 -17.71 -8.53
C GLY A 53 -18.47 -17.18 -9.46
N LEU A 54 -17.37 -16.64 -8.96
CA LEU A 54 -16.14 -16.39 -9.72
C LEU A 54 -15.27 -17.67 -9.63
N THR A 55 -15.68 -18.71 -10.38
CA THR A 55 -15.11 -20.06 -10.26
C THR A 55 -13.63 -20.14 -10.59
N ASP A 56 -13.15 -19.21 -11.43
CA ASP A 56 -11.77 -19.13 -11.90
C ASP A 56 -10.86 -18.31 -10.97
N ALA A 57 -11.34 -17.90 -9.78
CA ALA A 57 -10.51 -17.22 -8.80
C ALA A 57 -9.35 -18.11 -8.37
N PHE A 58 -8.12 -17.58 -8.38
CA PHE A 58 -6.91 -18.32 -8.04
C PHE A 58 -5.92 -17.48 -7.26
N VAL A 59 -4.98 -18.16 -6.59
CA VAL A 59 -3.85 -17.55 -5.88
C VAL A 59 -2.58 -17.89 -6.64
N ASP A 60 -1.72 -16.89 -6.87
CA ASP A 60 -0.43 -17.10 -7.54
C ASP A 60 0.72 -17.33 -6.53
N GLU A 61 1.96 -17.40 -7.06
CA GLU A 61 3.15 -17.66 -6.26
C GLU A 61 3.54 -16.47 -5.35
N THR A 62 3.03 -15.25 -5.64
CA THR A 62 3.42 -14.01 -4.93
C THR A 62 2.72 -13.76 -3.58
N PRO A 63 1.80 -14.32 -3.09
CA PRO A 63 0.47 -14.87 -3.11
C PRO A 63 -0.65 -13.82 -3.37
N ASN A 64 -0.67 -13.23 -4.52
CA ASN A 64 -1.83 -12.46 -4.94
C ASN A 64 -3.03 -13.37 -5.19
N VAL A 65 -4.22 -12.88 -4.93
CA VAL A 65 -5.46 -13.54 -5.33
C VAL A 65 -6.15 -12.76 -6.44
N TYR A 66 -6.59 -13.46 -7.48
CA TYR A 66 -7.19 -12.87 -8.67
C TYR A 66 -8.57 -13.44 -8.96
N ALA A 67 -9.45 -12.60 -9.50
CA ALA A 67 -10.68 -13.00 -10.15
C ALA A 67 -11.00 -12.06 -11.32
N ASP A 68 -11.75 -12.58 -12.31
CA ASP A 68 -12.08 -11.89 -13.55
C ASP A 68 -13.60 -11.83 -13.72
N ILE A 69 -14.13 -10.64 -14.00
CA ILE A 69 -15.54 -10.45 -14.36
C ILE A 69 -15.58 -9.82 -15.75
N ARG A 70 -16.10 -10.57 -16.72
CA ARG A 70 -16.29 -10.07 -18.08
C ARG A 70 -17.67 -9.44 -18.22
N GLY A 71 -17.68 -8.22 -18.73
CA GLY A 71 -18.89 -7.50 -19.08
C GLY A 71 -19.48 -7.96 -20.42
N GLN A 72 -20.47 -7.23 -20.89
CA GLN A 72 -21.17 -7.49 -22.16
C GLN A 72 -20.58 -6.61 -23.28
N GLY A 73 -19.83 -7.21 -24.19
CA GLY A 73 -19.22 -6.53 -25.33
C GLY A 73 -17.87 -5.86 -25.02
N ASP A 74 -17.38 -5.09 -25.97
CA ASP A 74 -16.09 -4.40 -25.89
C ASP A 74 -16.17 -3.20 -24.95
N GLY A 75 -15.11 -2.96 -24.21
CA GLY A 75 -14.95 -1.85 -23.27
C GLY A 75 -13.60 -1.91 -22.56
N PRO A 76 -13.31 -0.97 -21.66
CA PRO A 76 -12.04 -0.91 -21.00
C PRO A 76 -11.82 -2.10 -20.03
N THR A 77 -10.56 -2.38 -19.76
CA THR A 77 -10.12 -3.31 -18.72
C THR A 77 -9.68 -2.52 -17.50
N ILE A 78 -10.36 -2.70 -16.38
CA ILE A 78 -10.04 -2.05 -15.11
C ILE A 78 -9.53 -3.09 -14.13
N LEU A 79 -8.39 -2.81 -13.51
CA LEU A 79 -7.88 -3.59 -12.40
C LEU A 79 -8.25 -2.87 -11.09
N VAL A 80 -8.88 -3.60 -10.18
CA VAL A 80 -9.21 -3.10 -8.83
C VAL A 80 -8.45 -3.92 -7.80
N ALA A 81 -7.69 -3.24 -6.96
CA ALA A 81 -6.78 -3.88 -6.01
C ALA A 81 -7.04 -3.44 -4.56
N ALA A 82 -6.85 -4.38 -3.63
CA ALA A 82 -6.72 -4.11 -2.19
C ALA A 82 -5.63 -5.01 -1.62
N HIS A 83 -4.73 -4.45 -0.80
CA HIS A 83 -3.66 -5.27 -0.26
C HIS A 83 -4.14 -6.18 0.87
N LEU A 84 -3.56 -7.39 0.88
CA LEU A 84 -3.91 -8.46 1.82
C LEU A 84 -3.14 -8.34 3.13
N ASP A 85 -1.92 -7.84 3.07
CA ASP A 85 -1.02 -7.81 4.22
C ASP A 85 -1.34 -6.67 5.21
N THR A 86 -0.77 -6.80 6.39
CA THR A 86 -0.78 -5.77 7.45
C THR A 86 0.61 -5.66 8.05
N VAL A 87 0.94 -4.54 8.69
CA VAL A 87 2.24 -4.34 9.35
C VAL A 87 2.46 -5.22 10.58
N PHE A 88 1.44 -5.94 11.04
CA PHE A 88 1.47 -6.63 12.33
C PHE A 88 2.06 -8.04 12.19
N PRO A 89 2.96 -8.44 13.12
CA PRO A 89 3.46 -9.82 13.21
C PRO A 89 2.33 -10.86 13.37
N ALA A 90 2.59 -12.10 12.95
CA ALA A 90 1.58 -13.17 12.94
C ALA A 90 1.02 -13.52 14.34
N GLU A 91 1.80 -13.30 15.39
CA GLU A 91 1.41 -13.52 16.79
C GLU A 91 0.56 -12.41 17.39
N THR A 92 0.32 -11.31 16.65
CA THR A 92 -0.52 -10.21 17.12
C THR A 92 -1.97 -10.66 17.26
N ASP A 93 -2.62 -10.30 18.37
CA ASP A 93 -4.04 -10.54 18.55
C ASP A 93 -4.85 -9.60 17.65
N VAL A 94 -5.40 -10.16 16.58
CA VAL A 94 -6.20 -9.45 15.56
C VAL A 94 -7.70 -9.66 15.72
N ARG A 95 -8.16 -10.21 16.88
CA ARG A 95 -9.59 -10.39 17.16
C ARG A 95 -10.28 -9.04 17.22
N VAL A 96 -11.36 -8.93 16.43
CA VAL A 96 -12.09 -7.68 16.32
C VAL A 96 -13.07 -7.50 17.47
N ARG A 97 -13.03 -6.34 18.11
CA ARG A 97 -14.03 -5.91 19.09
C ARG A 97 -14.93 -4.86 18.47
N ARG A 98 -16.23 -5.01 18.63
CA ARG A 98 -17.20 -4.02 18.19
C ARG A 98 -17.71 -3.22 19.38
N GLU A 99 -17.61 -1.89 19.28
CA GLU A 99 -18.11 -0.94 20.28
C GLU A 99 -19.05 0.06 19.58
N GLY A 100 -20.34 -0.25 19.60
CA GLY A 100 -21.34 0.55 18.89
C GLY A 100 -21.14 0.56 17.39
N HIS A 101 -20.69 1.70 16.84
CA HIS A 101 -20.42 1.87 15.41
C HIS A 101 -18.91 1.78 15.06
N GLU A 102 -18.07 1.45 16.02
CA GLU A 102 -16.64 1.27 15.77
C GLU A 102 -16.24 -0.20 15.86
N LEU A 103 -15.35 -0.62 14.96
CA LEU A 103 -14.60 -1.88 15.04
C LEU A 103 -13.17 -1.55 15.48
N HIS A 104 -12.63 -2.35 16.38
CA HIS A 104 -11.31 -2.17 16.95
C HIS A 104 -10.50 -3.45 16.81
N ALA A 105 -9.43 -3.43 16.05
CA ALA A 105 -8.37 -4.45 15.98
C ALA A 105 -7.20 -3.94 15.13
N PRO A 106 -5.99 -4.47 15.32
CA PRO A 106 -4.86 -4.23 14.42
C PRO A 106 -5.20 -4.67 12.99
N GLY A 107 -5.06 -3.76 12.00
CA GLY A 107 -5.35 -4.05 10.58
C GLY A 107 -6.84 -4.12 10.21
N VAL A 108 -7.74 -3.68 11.08
CA VAL A 108 -9.19 -3.74 10.83
C VAL A 108 -9.63 -2.78 9.71
N ARG A 109 -8.95 -1.64 9.56
CA ARG A 109 -9.14 -0.68 8.49
C ARG A 109 -8.09 -0.89 7.39
N ASP A 110 -6.84 -1.00 7.78
CA ASP A 110 -5.68 -1.06 6.91
C ASP A 110 -5.16 -2.50 6.79
N ASN A 111 -5.53 -3.29 5.76
CA ASN A 111 -6.48 -2.95 4.70
C ASN A 111 -7.61 -3.99 4.62
N SER A 112 -8.00 -4.58 5.77
CA SER A 112 -9.07 -5.61 5.82
C SER A 112 -10.39 -5.09 5.28
N THR A 113 -10.68 -3.79 5.47
CA THR A 113 -11.92 -3.17 4.97
C THR A 113 -11.99 -3.15 3.45
N ALA A 114 -10.89 -2.82 2.78
CA ALA A 114 -10.87 -2.80 1.31
C ALA A 114 -10.93 -4.22 0.73
N VAL A 115 -10.27 -5.18 1.37
CA VAL A 115 -10.37 -6.60 0.95
C VAL A 115 -11.82 -7.09 1.07
N ALA A 116 -12.49 -6.79 2.19
CA ALA A 116 -13.91 -7.09 2.36
C ALA A 116 -14.78 -6.35 1.33
N ALA A 117 -14.43 -5.10 0.99
CA ALA A 117 -15.13 -4.32 -0.02
C ALA A 117 -15.04 -4.98 -1.41
N LEU A 118 -13.89 -5.53 -1.81
CA LEU A 118 -13.79 -6.25 -3.08
C LEU A 118 -14.67 -7.52 -3.11
N ILE A 119 -14.81 -8.22 -1.98
CA ILE A 119 -15.69 -9.39 -1.88
C ILE A 119 -17.15 -8.94 -2.01
N GLN A 120 -17.57 -7.93 -1.26
CA GLN A 120 -18.93 -7.42 -1.23
C GLN A 120 -19.31 -6.65 -2.51
N LEU A 121 -18.34 -6.10 -3.24
CA LEU A 121 -18.57 -5.56 -4.59
C LEU A 121 -19.15 -6.63 -5.53
N VAL A 122 -18.56 -7.83 -5.55
CA VAL A 122 -19.05 -8.96 -6.37
C VAL A 122 -20.49 -9.34 -5.96
N ALA A 123 -20.74 -9.42 -4.64
CA ALA A 123 -22.06 -9.74 -4.12
C ALA A 123 -23.11 -8.70 -4.58
N GLY A 124 -22.79 -7.41 -4.45
CA GLY A 124 -23.69 -6.30 -4.85
C GLY A 124 -23.94 -6.25 -6.34
N LEU A 125 -22.91 -6.38 -7.19
CA LEU A 125 -23.08 -6.41 -8.64
C LEU A 125 -24.03 -7.53 -9.09
N ARG A 126 -23.92 -8.70 -8.49
CA ARG A 126 -24.79 -9.85 -8.80
C ARG A 126 -26.21 -9.67 -8.26
N ALA A 127 -26.35 -9.30 -6.99
CA ALA A 127 -27.67 -9.14 -6.35
C ALA A 127 -28.53 -8.08 -7.06
N LEU A 128 -27.91 -7.00 -7.53
CA LEU A 128 -28.58 -5.93 -8.26
C LEU A 128 -28.72 -6.20 -9.77
N GLY A 129 -28.15 -7.29 -10.27
CA GLY A 129 -28.17 -7.64 -11.71
C GLY A 129 -27.49 -6.59 -12.57
N LEU A 130 -26.43 -5.94 -12.04
CA LEU A 130 -25.72 -4.89 -12.76
C LEU A 130 -24.79 -5.48 -13.81
N THR A 131 -24.90 -4.96 -15.02
CA THR A 131 -24.05 -5.35 -16.16
C THR A 131 -23.26 -4.14 -16.62
N PHE A 132 -22.10 -4.41 -17.22
CA PHE A 132 -21.19 -3.40 -17.74
C PHE A 132 -20.51 -3.90 -19.01
N LYS A 133 -19.72 -3.05 -19.66
CA LYS A 133 -18.88 -3.43 -20.80
C LYS A 133 -17.44 -3.69 -20.35
N GLY A 134 -16.65 -4.35 -21.23
CA GLY A 134 -15.24 -4.58 -20.95
C GLY A 134 -14.96 -5.59 -19.86
N ARG A 135 -13.97 -5.35 -19.03
CA ARG A 135 -13.43 -6.34 -18.09
C ARG A 135 -13.07 -5.72 -16.75
N LEU A 136 -13.43 -6.38 -15.66
CA LEU A 136 -13.02 -6.03 -14.31
C LEU A 136 -12.13 -7.15 -13.74
N ILE A 137 -10.87 -6.83 -13.47
CA ILE A 137 -9.90 -7.72 -12.82
C ILE A 137 -9.85 -7.33 -11.34
N LEU A 138 -10.21 -8.24 -10.45
CA LEU A 138 -10.12 -8.07 -9.01
C LEU A 138 -8.81 -8.69 -8.51
N VAL A 139 -8.08 -7.97 -7.67
CA VAL A 139 -6.79 -8.42 -7.14
C VAL A 139 -6.71 -8.14 -5.64
N GLY A 140 -6.50 -9.20 -4.85
CA GLY A 140 -5.94 -9.02 -3.51
C GLY A 140 -4.42 -9.07 -3.63
N THR A 141 -3.74 -7.96 -3.38
CA THR A 141 -2.28 -7.83 -3.56
C THR A 141 -1.53 -8.19 -2.30
N ALA A 142 -0.35 -8.79 -2.46
CA ALA A 142 0.53 -9.16 -1.37
C ALA A 142 1.69 -8.16 -1.21
N GLY A 143 2.08 -7.87 0.04
CA GLY A 143 3.28 -7.09 0.33
C GLY A 143 3.19 -5.62 -0.10
N GLU A 144 2.07 -4.97 0.20
CA GLU A 144 2.00 -3.51 0.14
C GLU A 144 2.83 -2.92 1.27
N GLU A 145 2.79 -3.51 2.44
CA GLU A 145 3.37 -2.96 3.66
C GLU A 145 4.87 -3.22 3.82
N GLY A 146 5.53 -2.27 4.47
CA GLY A 146 6.89 -2.42 4.97
C GLY A 146 7.92 -2.87 3.93
N LEU A 147 8.53 -4.02 4.17
CA LEU A 147 9.53 -4.64 3.29
C LEU A 147 8.88 -5.49 2.17
N GLY A 148 7.57 -5.57 2.12
CA GLY A 148 6.84 -6.21 1.02
C GLY A 148 7.00 -5.50 -0.31
N ASP A 149 7.28 -4.18 -0.27
CA ASP A 149 7.78 -3.38 -1.40
C ASP A 149 6.88 -3.39 -2.64
N LEU A 150 5.56 -3.42 -2.45
CA LEU A 150 4.55 -3.49 -3.51
C LEU A 150 4.71 -4.71 -4.43
N ARG A 151 5.29 -5.81 -3.95
CA ARG A 151 5.60 -6.97 -4.80
C ARG A 151 4.37 -7.55 -5.47
N GLY A 152 3.22 -7.50 -4.78
CA GLY A 152 1.95 -7.97 -5.30
C GLY A 152 1.48 -7.14 -6.48
N MET A 153 1.47 -5.82 -6.35
CA MET A 153 1.09 -4.94 -7.46
C MET A 153 2.13 -5.00 -8.60
N LYS A 154 3.43 -5.11 -8.31
CA LYS A 154 4.46 -5.34 -9.33
C LYS A 154 4.18 -6.62 -10.13
N ALA A 155 3.81 -7.71 -9.45
CA ALA A 155 3.44 -8.97 -10.11
C ALA A 155 2.13 -8.86 -10.90
N ALA A 156 1.11 -8.18 -10.37
CA ALA A 156 -0.15 -7.95 -11.06
C ALA A 156 0.05 -7.13 -12.35
N MET A 157 0.83 -6.06 -12.29
CA MET A 157 1.15 -5.24 -13.46
C MET A 157 2.06 -5.95 -14.46
N ALA A 158 2.98 -6.80 -14.01
CA ALA A 158 3.76 -7.66 -14.92
C ALA A 158 2.87 -8.65 -15.67
N ARG A 159 1.80 -9.14 -15.03
CA ARG A 159 0.85 -10.09 -15.62
C ARG A 159 -0.17 -9.45 -16.54
N PHE A 160 -0.74 -8.32 -16.17
CA PHE A 160 -1.91 -7.71 -16.83
C PHE A 160 -1.66 -6.30 -17.38
N GLY A 161 -0.51 -5.68 -17.09
CA GLY A 161 -0.29 -4.26 -17.37
C GLY A 161 -0.46 -3.84 -18.83
N GLN A 162 -0.25 -4.76 -19.79
CA GLN A 162 -0.49 -4.49 -21.22
C GLN A 162 -1.97 -4.56 -21.61
N GLU A 163 -2.82 -5.14 -20.77
CA GLU A 163 -4.25 -5.31 -21.02
C GLU A 163 -5.09 -4.31 -20.22
N VAL A 164 -4.50 -3.67 -19.20
CA VAL A 164 -5.20 -2.81 -18.25
C VAL A 164 -5.16 -1.36 -18.72
N ASP A 165 -6.34 -0.77 -18.88
CA ASP A 165 -6.49 0.65 -19.23
C ASP A 165 -6.40 1.57 -18.01
N MET A 166 -6.88 1.11 -16.83
CA MET A 166 -6.91 1.88 -15.58
C MET A 166 -6.81 0.98 -14.37
N VAL A 167 -6.27 1.54 -13.26
CA VAL A 167 -6.19 0.84 -11.96
C VAL A 167 -6.89 1.67 -10.88
N VAL A 168 -7.72 1.01 -10.07
CA VAL A 168 -8.31 1.58 -8.86
C VAL A 168 -7.78 0.78 -7.67
N ALA A 169 -6.83 1.31 -6.94
CA ALA A 169 -6.45 0.78 -5.64
C ALA A 169 -7.48 1.21 -4.58
N VAL A 170 -7.77 0.32 -3.64
CA VAL A 170 -8.71 0.59 -2.56
C VAL A 170 -7.96 0.55 -1.24
N ASP A 171 -7.77 1.73 -0.62
CA ASP A 171 -7.03 1.90 0.62
C ASP A 171 -7.26 3.31 1.20
N GLY A 172 -7.00 3.48 2.50
CA GLY A 172 -7.07 4.76 3.18
C GLY A 172 -8.48 5.18 3.61
N ASN A 173 -8.68 6.48 3.78
CA ASN A 173 -9.94 7.04 4.28
C ASN A 173 -10.89 7.44 3.15
N LEU A 174 -12.19 7.25 3.38
CA LEU A 174 -13.23 7.74 2.48
C LEU A 174 -13.14 9.27 2.30
N GLY A 175 -13.29 9.72 1.07
CA GLY A 175 -13.13 11.12 0.68
C GLY A 175 -11.73 11.45 0.16
N SER A 176 -10.74 10.57 0.35
CA SER A 176 -9.42 10.73 -0.26
C SER A 176 -9.41 10.15 -1.67
N VAL A 177 -8.88 10.92 -2.63
CA VAL A 177 -8.56 10.47 -3.99
C VAL A 177 -7.07 10.70 -4.21
N ILE A 178 -6.27 9.66 -4.01
CA ILE A 178 -4.82 9.72 -4.17
C ILE A 178 -4.50 9.43 -5.63
N HIS A 179 -3.86 10.37 -6.30
CA HIS A 179 -3.46 10.29 -7.70
C HIS A 179 -1.99 10.66 -7.93
N GLU A 180 -1.23 10.81 -6.83
CA GLU A 180 0.20 11.09 -6.82
C GLU A 180 0.90 10.10 -5.86
N GLY A 181 1.75 9.25 -6.42
CA GLY A 181 2.49 8.22 -5.70
C GLY A 181 3.85 8.73 -5.21
N ILE A 182 4.12 8.63 -3.89
CA ILE A 182 5.41 8.96 -3.32
C ILE A 182 6.40 7.83 -3.61
N ALA A 183 7.45 8.13 -4.38
CA ALA A 183 8.57 7.20 -4.57
C ALA A 183 9.38 7.03 -3.29
N SER A 184 9.88 5.82 -3.04
CA SER A 184 10.80 5.58 -1.92
C SER A 184 11.94 4.63 -2.29
N ARG A 185 13.12 4.89 -1.71
CA ARG A 185 14.29 4.03 -1.76
C ARG A 185 14.76 3.74 -0.35
N ARG A 186 14.89 2.44 -0.02
CA ARG A 186 15.36 2.00 1.28
C ARG A 186 16.66 1.26 1.15
N LEU A 187 17.66 1.65 1.94
CA LEU A 187 18.98 1.03 1.94
C LEU A 187 19.26 0.39 3.30
N GLN A 188 19.77 -0.83 3.27
CA GLN A 188 20.50 -1.43 4.38
C GLN A 188 21.99 -1.21 4.13
N VAL A 189 22.67 -0.62 5.09
CA VAL A 189 24.09 -0.28 5.02
C VAL A 189 24.84 -1.02 6.14
N SER A 190 25.77 -1.88 5.79
CA SER A 190 26.58 -2.63 6.75
C SER A 190 28.06 -2.30 6.58
N VAL A 191 28.74 -2.09 7.72
CA VAL A 191 30.18 -1.85 7.76
C VAL A 191 30.84 -2.94 8.60
N THR A 192 31.90 -3.53 8.07
CA THR A 192 32.74 -4.51 8.80
C THR A 192 34.19 -4.02 8.86
N THR A 193 34.82 -4.22 10.02
CA THR A 193 36.20 -3.84 10.34
C THR A 193 36.93 -5.00 11.03
N GLY A 194 38.22 -4.83 11.29
CA GLY A 194 39.00 -5.81 12.07
C GLY A 194 38.59 -5.94 13.54
N GLY A 195 38.02 -4.87 14.10
CA GLY A 195 37.72 -4.81 15.54
C GLY A 195 38.99 -4.84 16.41
N GLY A 196 38.79 -5.04 17.72
CA GLY A 196 39.91 -5.17 18.69
C GLY A 196 39.54 -4.77 20.10
N HIS A 197 40.56 -4.81 20.99
CA HIS A 197 40.41 -4.36 22.38
C HIS A 197 40.51 -2.83 22.44
N SER A 198 39.60 -2.18 23.11
CA SER A 198 39.48 -0.69 23.11
C SER A 198 40.73 0.04 23.57
N TRP A 199 41.54 -0.57 24.46
CA TRP A 199 42.81 -0.04 24.93
C TRP A 199 44.01 -0.54 24.10
N GLY A 200 44.12 -1.86 23.89
CA GLY A 200 45.29 -2.47 23.25
C GLY A 200 45.42 -2.16 21.76
N ASP A 201 44.27 -2.06 21.09
CA ASP A 201 44.21 -1.84 19.65
C ASP A 201 43.68 -0.42 19.34
N PHE A 202 43.89 0.54 20.23
CA PHE A 202 43.47 1.93 20.03
C PHE A 202 44.01 2.50 18.72
N GLY A 203 43.10 3.06 17.89
CA GLY A 203 43.43 3.57 16.55
C GLY A 203 42.97 2.66 15.42
N VAL A 204 42.58 1.43 15.69
CA VAL A 204 41.91 0.56 14.70
C VAL A 204 40.52 1.09 14.41
N ALA A 205 40.08 0.96 13.16
CA ALA A 205 38.78 1.43 12.72
C ALA A 205 37.63 0.70 13.45
N SER A 206 36.62 1.45 13.87
CA SER A 206 35.38 0.95 14.46
C SER A 206 34.22 1.10 13.47
N ALA A 207 33.45 0.04 13.27
CA ALA A 207 32.27 0.06 12.42
C ALA A 207 31.21 1.06 12.94
N ILE A 208 31.00 1.14 14.25
CA ILE A 208 30.08 2.14 14.85
C ILE A 208 30.55 3.57 14.59
N HIS A 209 31.86 3.85 14.74
CA HIS A 209 32.39 5.17 14.46
C HIS A 209 32.27 5.56 12.98
N ALA A 210 32.40 4.58 12.06
CA ALA A 210 32.18 4.81 10.63
C ALA A 210 30.74 5.19 10.34
N LEU A 211 29.75 4.40 10.83
CA LEU A 211 28.34 4.74 10.68
C LEU A 211 27.99 6.07 11.35
N GLY A 212 28.55 6.37 12.51
CA GLY A 212 28.31 7.65 13.20
C GLY A 212 28.72 8.85 12.34
N ARG A 213 29.87 8.79 11.63
CA ARG A 213 30.28 9.83 10.68
C ARG A 213 29.37 9.91 9.46
N MET A 214 29.00 8.74 8.88
CA MET A 214 28.04 8.68 7.78
C MET A 214 26.71 9.32 8.14
N ILE A 215 26.15 8.99 9.30
CA ILE A 215 24.88 9.55 9.79
C ILE A 215 25.00 11.06 10.02
N ALA A 216 26.11 11.51 10.61
CA ALA A 216 26.34 12.94 10.83
C ALA A 216 26.29 13.73 9.50
N ASP A 217 26.99 13.27 8.47
CA ASP A 217 26.99 13.95 7.16
C ASP A 217 25.65 13.79 6.44
N ILE A 218 25.00 12.63 6.49
CA ILE A 218 23.65 12.45 5.94
C ILE A 218 22.68 13.43 6.60
N SER A 219 22.77 13.64 7.92
CA SER A 219 21.87 14.54 8.66
C SER A 219 21.98 16.02 8.27
N HIS A 220 23.04 16.40 7.55
CA HIS A 220 23.26 17.73 7.03
C HIS A 220 22.86 17.91 5.55
N LEU A 221 22.34 16.85 4.89
CA LEU A 221 21.88 16.98 3.52
C LEU A 221 20.71 17.95 3.43
N GLU A 222 20.84 18.93 2.54
CA GLU A 222 19.75 19.83 2.17
C GLU A 222 18.92 19.19 1.06
N VAL A 223 17.63 19.02 1.29
CA VAL A 223 16.68 18.44 0.32
C VAL A 223 15.62 19.46 -0.07
N PRO A 224 15.09 19.41 -1.30
CA PRO A 224 14.05 20.33 -1.74
C PRO A 224 12.76 20.15 -0.94
N LYS A 225 12.08 21.27 -0.66
CA LYS A 225 10.72 21.27 -0.10
C LYS A 225 9.67 21.05 -1.19
N GLN A 226 9.97 21.44 -2.43
CA GLN A 226 9.19 21.25 -3.64
C GLN A 226 10.14 20.86 -4.80
N PRO A 227 10.02 19.64 -5.36
CA PRO A 227 9.15 18.54 -4.91
C PRO A 227 9.54 18.07 -3.50
N ARG A 228 8.53 17.68 -2.70
CA ARG A 228 8.80 17.25 -1.31
C ARG A 228 9.69 16.02 -1.31
N THR A 229 10.87 16.18 -0.71
CA THR A 229 11.90 15.14 -0.59
C THR A 229 12.30 15.01 0.87
N THR A 230 12.47 13.79 1.34
CA THR A 230 12.78 13.49 2.75
C THR A 230 13.72 12.31 2.85
N TYR A 231 14.45 12.24 3.97
CA TYR A 231 15.26 11.06 4.32
C TYR A 231 15.22 10.85 5.84
N ASN A 232 15.50 9.62 6.24
CA ASN A 232 15.60 9.24 7.64
C ASN A 232 16.53 8.04 7.80
N VAL A 233 17.44 8.08 8.80
CA VAL A 233 18.12 6.90 9.30
C VAL A 233 17.29 6.39 10.47
N GLY A 234 16.45 5.39 10.22
CA GLY A 234 15.44 4.94 11.17
C GLY A 234 15.93 3.88 12.17
N VAL A 235 16.94 3.12 11.78
CA VAL A 235 17.51 2.03 12.60
C VAL A 235 19.02 2.07 12.52
N ILE A 236 19.69 1.86 13.64
CA ILE A 236 21.13 1.61 13.75
C ILE A 236 21.39 0.54 14.79
N SER A 237 22.29 -0.39 14.50
CA SER A 237 22.74 -1.43 15.44
C SER A 237 24.21 -1.75 15.24
N GLY A 238 24.86 -2.36 16.24
CA GLY A 238 26.24 -2.81 16.14
C GLY A 238 27.01 -2.90 17.45
N GLY A 239 28.21 -3.48 17.35
CA GLY A 239 29.07 -3.71 18.50
C GLY A 239 28.61 -4.88 19.39
N THR A 240 29.46 -5.26 20.35
CA THR A 240 29.21 -6.41 21.25
C THR A 240 29.42 -6.06 22.72
N SER A 241 30.40 -5.18 23.04
CA SER A 241 30.76 -4.83 24.40
C SER A 241 31.39 -3.44 24.44
N ILE A 242 31.29 -2.75 25.61
CA ILE A 242 31.77 -1.40 25.79
C ILE A 242 33.28 -1.23 25.61
N ASN A 243 34.05 -2.29 25.88
CA ASN A 243 35.52 -2.32 25.77
C ASN A 243 36.03 -3.01 24.50
N THR A 244 35.17 -3.18 23.50
CA THR A 244 35.50 -3.77 22.19
C THR A 244 35.35 -2.72 21.09
N ILE A 245 36.35 -2.58 20.20
CA ILE A 245 36.23 -1.84 18.96
C ILE A 245 35.27 -2.62 18.07
N ALA A 246 34.14 -2.00 17.69
CA ALA A 246 33.06 -2.68 16.97
C ALA A 246 33.52 -3.21 15.60
N GLN A 247 33.38 -4.52 15.41
CA GLN A 247 33.67 -5.20 14.15
C GLN A 247 32.59 -5.02 13.10
N GLN A 248 31.34 -4.99 13.54
CA GLN A 248 30.16 -4.84 12.68
C GLN A 248 29.22 -3.77 13.22
N ALA A 249 28.62 -3.04 12.28
CA ALA A 249 27.49 -2.18 12.54
C ALA A 249 26.66 -2.04 11.25
N GLU A 250 25.37 -1.83 11.42
CA GLU A 250 24.42 -1.63 10.31
C GLU A 250 23.45 -0.49 10.59
N MET A 251 22.90 0.07 9.54
CA MET A 251 21.83 1.06 9.61
C MET A 251 20.86 0.88 8.44
N PHE A 252 19.62 1.36 8.63
CA PHE A 252 18.60 1.42 7.60
C PHE A 252 18.25 2.87 7.30
N ILE A 253 18.24 3.20 6.00
CA ILE A 253 17.96 4.55 5.49
C ILE A 253 16.69 4.49 4.65
N ASP A 254 15.70 5.33 4.95
CA ASP A 254 14.50 5.56 4.13
C ASP A 254 14.62 6.92 3.44
N MET A 255 14.46 6.97 2.13
CA MET A 255 14.48 8.16 1.30
C MET A 255 13.19 8.22 0.50
N ARG A 256 12.54 9.38 0.44
CA ARG A 256 11.26 9.55 -0.26
C ARG A 256 11.23 10.85 -1.05
N SER A 257 10.50 10.83 -2.17
CA SER A 257 10.22 12.05 -2.94
C SER A 257 8.93 11.89 -3.76
N THR A 258 8.24 13.00 -4.02
CA THR A 258 7.18 13.08 -5.03
C THR A 258 7.73 13.21 -6.46
N CYS A 259 9.07 13.21 -6.62
CA CYS A 259 9.76 13.30 -7.91
C CYS A 259 10.88 12.28 -7.97
N SER A 260 10.87 11.42 -8.98
CA SER A 260 11.83 10.33 -9.13
C SER A 260 13.26 10.83 -9.33
N GLU A 261 13.45 11.94 -10.06
CA GLU A 261 14.76 12.54 -10.28
C GLU A 261 15.36 13.10 -8.98
N SER A 262 14.53 13.73 -8.15
CA SER A 262 14.95 14.24 -6.83
C SER A 262 15.32 13.09 -5.88
N LEU A 263 14.59 11.96 -5.93
CA LEU A 263 14.92 10.76 -5.16
C LEU A 263 16.25 10.16 -5.61
N ALA A 264 16.47 10.03 -6.92
CA ALA A 264 17.71 9.51 -7.47
C ALA A 264 18.92 10.39 -7.12
N HIS A 265 18.75 11.72 -7.16
CA HIS A 265 19.78 12.66 -6.73
C HIS A 265 20.13 12.51 -5.25
N LEU A 266 19.12 12.41 -4.39
CA LEU A 266 19.30 12.18 -2.95
C LEU A 266 20.03 10.85 -2.70
N GLU A 267 19.63 9.75 -3.37
CA GLU A 267 20.30 8.46 -3.26
C GLU A 267 21.77 8.57 -3.63
N GLN A 268 22.10 9.28 -4.73
CA GLN A 268 23.47 9.49 -5.15
C GLN A 268 24.30 10.24 -4.10
N GLN A 269 23.74 11.30 -3.49
CA GLN A 269 24.40 12.05 -2.40
C GLN A 269 24.66 11.14 -1.19
N VAL A 270 23.66 10.36 -0.78
CA VAL A 270 23.80 9.42 0.34
C VAL A 270 24.89 8.39 0.02
N ARG A 271 24.88 7.75 -1.15
CA ARG A 271 25.92 6.77 -1.54
C ARG A 271 27.32 7.38 -1.53
N SER A 272 27.46 8.62 -2.02
CA SER A 272 28.75 9.33 -2.01
C SER A 272 29.30 9.56 -0.59
N ILE A 273 28.41 9.88 0.38
CA ILE A 273 28.78 10.01 1.80
C ILE A 273 29.20 8.66 2.37
N LEU A 274 28.46 7.59 2.07
CA LEU A 274 28.77 6.25 2.54
C LEU A 274 30.15 5.78 2.06
N GLU A 275 30.43 5.95 0.78
CA GLU A 275 31.71 5.60 0.15
C GLU A 275 32.87 6.45 0.68
N LEU A 276 32.66 7.74 0.94
CA LEU A 276 33.66 8.64 1.51
C LEU A 276 34.16 8.16 2.87
N HIS A 277 33.24 7.78 3.75
CA HIS A 277 33.56 7.35 5.13
C HIS A 277 33.93 5.87 5.26
N ALA A 278 33.74 5.08 4.18
CA ALA A 278 34.06 3.67 4.15
C ALA A 278 35.48 3.38 3.56
N LYS A 279 36.27 4.41 3.26
CA LYS A 279 37.62 4.20 2.71
C LYS A 279 38.48 3.33 3.62
N GLY A 280 38.92 2.18 3.08
CA GLY A 280 39.70 1.18 3.82
C GLY A 280 38.87 0.25 4.72
N LEU A 281 37.55 0.30 4.65
CA LEU A 281 36.60 -0.55 5.36
C LEU A 281 35.83 -1.42 4.36
N ASN A 282 35.22 -2.50 4.85
CA ASN A 282 34.29 -3.29 4.05
C ASN A 282 32.88 -2.70 4.23
N LEU A 283 32.38 -2.07 3.15
CA LEU A 283 31.04 -1.48 3.07
C LEU A 283 30.16 -2.36 2.17
N GLN A 284 28.98 -2.69 2.64
CA GLN A 284 27.91 -3.31 1.86
C GLN A 284 26.69 -2.41 1.88
N ILE A 285 26.09 -2.19 0.72
CA ILE A 285 24.88 -1.39 0.54
C ILE A 285 23.88 -2.27 -0.22
N GLU A 286 22.79 -2.62 0.41
CA GLU A 286 21.70 -3.40 -0.17
C GLU A 286 20.46 -2.52 -0.32
N VAL A 287 19.77 -2.61 -1.46
CA VAL A 287 18.45 -1.99 -1.66
C VAL A 287 17.41 -2.95 -1.11
N VAL A 288 16.77 -2.57 -0.01
CA VAL A 288 15.75 -3.38 0.68
C VAL A 288 14.33 -2.87 0.44
N GLY A 289 14.18 -1.84 -0.39
CA GLY A 289 12.90 -1.32 -0.85
C GLY A 289 13.08 -0.34 -1.98
N ASP A 290 12.24 -0.48 -3.00
CA ASP A 290 12.24 0.35 -4.21
C ASP A 290 10.82 0.52 -4.72
N ARG A 291 10.12 1.52 -4.17
CA ARG A 291 8.77 1.87 -4.60
C ARG A 291 8.86 2.98 -5.66
N PRO A 292 8.35 2.75 -6.87
CA PRO A 292 8.34 3.77 -7.89
C PRO A 292 7.35 4.90 -7.54
N GLY A 293 7.56 6.07 -8.13
CA GLY A 293 6.61 7.19 -8.05
C GLY A 293 5.97 7.46 -9.40
N GLY A 294 4.88 8.20 -9.38
CA GLY A 294 4.17 8.64 -10.57
C GLY A 294 2.95 9.47 -10.18
N ALA A 295 2.40 10.21 -11.12
CA ALA A 295 1.23 11.04 -10.84
C ALA A 295 0.32 11.13 -12.06
N LEU A 296 -0.99 11.26 -11.81
CA LEU A 296 -1.96 11.76 -12.78
C LEU A 296 -2.20 13.25 -12.55
N PRO A 297 -2.40 14.04 -13.60
CA PRO A 297 -2.92 15.39 -13.46
C PRO A 297 -4.26 15.41 -12.72
N SER A 298 -4.49 16.43 -11.90
CA SER A 298 -5.76 16.57 -11.16
C SER A 298 -6.99 16.76 -12.05
N ASP A 299 -6.79 17.17 -13.31
CA ASP A 299 -7.80 17.30 -14.35
C ASP A 299 -7.97 16.04 -15.21
N HIS A 300 -7.26 14.96 -14.93
CA HIS A 300 -7.46 13.68 -15.61
C HIS A 300 -8.86 13.14 -15.32
N GLU A 301 -9.52 12.57 -16.33
CA GLU A 301 -10.91 12.11 -16.27
C GLU A 301 -11.17 11.16 -15.09
N LEU A 302 -10.29 10.21 -14.84
CA LEU A 302 -10.41 9.26 -13.72
C LEU A 302 -10.47 9.98 -12.36
N VAL A 303 -9.63 11.00 -12.15
CA VAL A 303 -9.61 11.80 -10.92
C VAL A 303 -10.88 12.63 -10.79
N GLN A 304 -11.31 13.28 -11.88
CA GLN A 304 -12.52 14.09 -11.90
C GLN A 304 -13.76 13.25 -11.61
N GLN A 305 -13.92 12.09 -12.24
CA GLN A 305 -15.04 11.19 -12.00
C GLN A 305 -15.09 10.71 -10.56
N ALA A 306 -13.96 10.34 -9.96
CA ALA A 306 -13.91 9.96 -8.55
C ALA A 306 -14.34 11.11 -7.62
N ASN A 307 -13.89 12.34 -7.89
CA ASN A 307 -14.25 13.54 -7.12
C ASN A 307 -15.74 13.91 -7.28
N GLU A 308 -16.27 13.80 -8.48
CA GLU A 308 -17.70 14.08 -8.77
C GLU A 308 -18.60 13.07 -8.04
N ILE A 309 -18.24 11.78 -8.03
CA ILE A 309 -19.00 10.74 -7.32
C ILE A 309 -19.01 11.01 -5.81
N LEU A 310 -17.86 11.35 -5.22
CA LEU A 310 -17.80 11.75 -3.81
C LEU A 310 -18.73 12.93 -3.52
N THR A 311 -18.68 13.96 -4.37
CA THR A 311 -19.53 15.16 -4.26
C THR A 311 -21.01 14.79 -4.34
N ALA A 312 -21.40 13.92 -5.28
CA ALA A 312 -22.76 13.43 -5.42
C ALA A 312 -23.25 12.64 -4.20
N LEU A 313 -22.33 11.94 -3.50
CA LEU A 313 -22.61 11.24 -2.24
C LEU A 313 -22.58 12.17 -1.01
N GLY A 314 -22.37 13.49 -1.21
CA GLY A 314 -22.30 14.49 -0.15
C GLY A 314 -21.01 14.41 0.67
N ILE A 315 -19.90 13.99 0.05
CA ILE A 315 -18.57 13.88 0.66
C ILE A 315 -17.64 14.86 -0.06
N SER A 316 -16.90 15.67 0.71
CA SER A 316 -15.92 16.59 0.13
C SER A 316 -14.66 15.81 -0.27
N PRO A 317 -14.26 15.85 -1.57
CA PRO A 317 -13.02 15.21 -1.99
C PRO A 317 -11.79 15.90 -1.41
N SER A 318 -10.77 15.10 -1.13
CA SER A 318 -9.44 15.58 -0.74
C SER A 318 -8.37 14.78 -1.48
N SER A 319 -7.20 15.38 -1.68
CA SER A 319 -6.06 14.70 -2.27
C SER A 319 -4.77 15.10 -1.55
N ALA A 320 -3.91 14.12 -1.37
CA ALA A 320 -2.53 14.30 -0.92
C ALA A 320 -1.68 13.17 -1.51
N PRO A 321 -0.40 13.43 -1.82
CA PRO A 321 0.52 12.37 -2.21
C PRO A 321 0.60 11.28 -1.14
N SER A 322 0.60 10.01 -1.59
CA SER A 322 0.77 8.85 -0.69
C SER A 322 1.55 7.75 -1.40
N SER A 323 1.99 6.73 -0.65
CA SER A 323 2.58 5.52 -1.23
C SER A 323 1.59 4.39 -1.04
N THR A 324 1.06 3.86 -2.13
CA THR A 324 0.03 2.83 -2.19
C THR A 324 0.28 1.91 -3.39
N ASP A 325 -0.54 0.90 -3.56
CA ASP A 325 -0.53 0.06 -4.76
C ASP A 325 -0.67 0.84 -6.08
N ALA A 326 -1.29 2.04 -6.06
CA ALA A 326 -1.37 2.91 -7.23
C ALA A 326 0.00 3.38 -7.76
N ASN A 327 1.06 3.35 -6.94
CA ASN A 327 2.40 3.77 -7.34
C ASN A 327 2.93 3.02 -8.56
N VAL A 328 2.72 1.70 -8.60
CA VAL A 328 3.28 0.84 -9.67
C VAL A 328 2.66 1.17 -11.03
N PRO A 329 1.32 1.12 -11.22
CA PRO A 329 0.72 1.50 -12.50
C PRO A 329 1.01 2.96 -12.88
N LEU A 330 0.97 3.91 -11.95
CA LEU A 330 1.33 5.31 -12.21
C LEU A 330 2.75 5.46 -12.78
N SER A 331 3.71 4.71 -12.25
CA SER A 331 5.09 4.73 -12.74
C SER A 331 5.26 4.15 -14.14
N GLN A 332 4.32 3.33 -14.58
CA GLN A 332 4.28 2.71 -15.91
C GLN A 332 3.44 3.51 -16.92
N GLY A 333 2.91 4.68 -16.51
CA GLY A 333 2.04 5.50 -17.35
C GLY A 333 0.60 4.96 -17.48
N VAL A 334 0.23 3.97 -16.68
CA VAL A 334 -1.15 3.48 -16.61
C VAL A 334 -1.93 4.36 -15.62
N PRO A 335 -3.05 4.98 -16.03
CA PRO A 335 -3.88 5.79 -15.16
C PRO A 335 -4.31 5.02 -13.91
N ALA A 336 -4.00 5.56 -12.73
CA ALA A 336 -4.36 4.92 -11.46
C ALA A 336 -4.71 5.94 -10.38
N ILE A 337 -5.63 5.55 -9.51
CA ILE A 337 -5.97 6.26 -8.28
C ILE A 337 -6.09 5.29 -7.12
N CYS A 338 -6.01 5.85 -5.89
CA CYS A 338 -6.36 5.10 -4.69
C CYS A 338 -7.50 5.81 -3.96
N ILE A 339 -8.51 5.04 -3.52
CA ILE A 339 -9.73 5.53 -2.85
C ILE A 339 -10.04 4.71 -1.61
N GLY A 340 -10.60 5.35 -0.57
CA GLY A 340 -10.98 4.68 0.67
C GLY A 340 -12.46 4.31 0.76
N ILE A 341 -12.79 3.35 1.63
CA ILE A 341 -14.15 2.85 1.84
C ILE A 341 -14.82 3.48 3.07
N THR A 342 -14.07 3.71 4.13
CA THR A 342 -14.59 4.27 5.38
C THR A 342 -13.54 5.13 6.06
N ASN A 343 -13.90 5.68 7.23
CA ASN A 343 -12.98 6.46 8.05
C ASN A 343 -12.53 5.66 9.27
N GLY A 344 -11.30 5.85 9.67
CA GLY A 344 -10.74 5.22 10.84
C GLY A 344 -9.54 6.01 11.38
N ARG A 345 -8.95 5.48 12.43
CA ARG A 345 -7.78 6.07 13.10
C ARG A 345 -6.80 4.99 13.56
N GLY A 346 -5.58 5.41 13.80
CA GLY A 346 -4.58 4.53 14.39
C GLY A 346 -4.02 3.48 13.44
N ALA A 347 -4.03 3.69 12.10
CA ALA A 347 -3.34 2.80 11.16
C ALA A 347 -1.92 2.49 11.64
N HIS A 348 -1.50 1.23 11.50
CA HIS A 348 -0.22 0.71 12.00
C HIS A 348 -0.06 0.70 13.52
N ARG A 349 -1.16 0.83 14.26
CA ARG A 349 -1.16 0.79 15.73
C ARG A 349 -2.06 -0.35 16.24
N LEU A 350 -1.75 -0.87 17.43
CA LEU A 350 -2.55 -1.93 18.06
C LEU A 350 -3.96 -1.48 18.46
N ASP A 351 -4.18 -0.17 18.60
CA ASP A 351 -5.48 0.46 18.91
C ASP A 351 -6.20 1.00 17.66
N GLU A 352 -5.89 0.45 16.50
CA GLU A 352 -6.55 0.81 15.24
C GLU A 352 -8.06 0.59 15.31
N SER A 353 -8.81 1.51 14.72
CA SER A 353 -10.26 1.43 14.66
C SER A 353 -10.83 2.00 13.37
N LEU A 354 -12.05 1.58 13.02
CA LEU A 354 -12.82 2.12 11.92
C LEU A 354 -14.29 2.41 12.34
N ASP A 355 -14.90 3.37 11.65
CA ASP A 355 -16.34 3.67 11.76
C ASP A 355 -17.11 2.92 10.66
N ILE A 356 -18.09 2.11 11.01
CA ILE A 356 -18.89 1.34 10.04
C ILE A 356 -19.94 2.18 9.29
N ARG A 357 -20.33 3.35 9.82
CA ARG A 357 -21.43 4.18 9.28
C ARG A 357 -21.17 4.71 7.87
N PRO A 358 -19.94 5.10 7.49
CA PRO A 358 -19.65 5.58 6.13
C PRO A 358 -19.53 4.47 5.09
N ILE A 359 -19.36 3.20 5.47
CA ILE A 359 -19.16 2.06 4.56
C ILE A 359 -20.16 2.02 3.39
N PRO A 360 -21.48 2.21 3.58
CA PRO A 360 -22.42 2.19 2.46
C PRO A 360 -22.10 3.23 1.37
N LYS A 361 -21.66 4.42 1.76
CA LYS A 361 -21.25 5.47 0.81
C LYS A 361 -19.94 5.14 0.13
N GLY A 362 -18.96 4.56 0.86
CA GLY A 362 -17.69 4.12 0.26
C GLY A 362 -17.89 2.98 -0.74
N MET A 363 -18.77 2.05 -0.43
CA MET A 363 -19.15 0.98 -1.37
C MET A 363 -19.89 1.53 -2.59
N ALA A 364 -20.78 2.51 -2.41
CA ALA A 364 -21.45 3.18 -3.52
C ALA A 364 -20.46 3.99 -4.37
N GLN A 365 -19.45 4.63 -3.77
CA GLN A 365 -18.35 5.27 -4.48
C GLN A 365 -17.59 4.25 -5.34
N LEU A 366 -17.14 3.15 -4.76
CA LEU A 366 -16.37 2.12 -5.47
C LEU A 366 -17.18 1.53 -6.64
N ALA A 367 -18.37 1.00 -6.36
CA ALA A 367 -19.21 0.38 -7.39
C ALA A 367 -19.66 1.40 -8.45
N GLY A 368 -20.05 2.61 -8.06
CA GLY A 368 -20.46 3.67 -8.97
C GLY A 368 -19.34 4.13 -9.89
N LEU A 369 -18.12 4.28 -9.35
CA LEU A 369 -16.95 4.63 -10.16
C LEU A 369 -16.66 3.55 -11.20
N LEU A 370 -16.60 2.30 -10.80
CA LEU A 370 -16.30 1.19 -11.71
C LEU A 370 -17.36 1.06 -12.81
N LEU A 371 -18.64 1.17 -12.46
CA LEU A 371 -19.73 1.13 -13.44
C LEU A 371 -19.71 2.32 -14.40
N THR A 372 -19.31 3.50 -13.94
CA THR A 372 -19.15 4.68 -14.79
C THR A 372 -17.98 4.51 -15.77
N LEU A 373 -16.87 3.97 -15.30
CA LEU A 373 -15.69 3.72 -16.13
C LEU A 373 -15.90 2.58 -17.15
N LEU A 374 -16.79 1.63 -16.85
CA LEU A 374 -17.09 0.44 -17.67
C LEU A 374 -18.39 0.61 -18.51
N SER A 375 -18.92 1.83 -18.62
CA SER A 375 -20.19 2.10 -19.34
C SER A 375 -20.07 2.28 -20.85
#